data_97b652e3189de5aff735e94bca4c14ed
#
_entry.id   97b652e3189de5aff735e94bca4c14ed
#
_cell.length_a   1.000
_cell.length_b   1.000
_cell.length_c   1.000
_cell.angle_alpha   90.00
_cell.angle_beta   90.00
_cell.angle_gamma   90.00
#
_symmetry.space_group_name_H-M   'P 1'
#
loop_
_entity.id
_entity.type
_entity.pdbx_description
1 polymer ?
#
loop_
_entity_poly.entity_id
_entity_poly.type
_entity_poly.pdbx_seq_one_letter_code
_entity_poly.pdbx_strand_id
1 'polypeptide(L)'
;MFTSVYDPNCRREKENFWDELGAIRGLWSGCVGGDFNMIRFRGECSRGGGLTSVMRRFSEVLEELELRDIPLQGGPFTWEGGMNNQSHFRLDRFLVIDNWDSLFNGIVQFVLPRPIFDNFPILLYGGGLKRRPSSFRFENMWLKEEGFKDLVKNWWVSFNFNGVINFVLDAKLRALKAILKTWNKEVFGFIEARKGKALS
;
A
#
# COMPACT_ATOMS: atom_id res chain seq x y z
N MET A 1 -5.08 2.09 2.25
CA MET A 1 -5.68 3.19 3.07
C MET A 1 -4.55 4.02 3.63
N PHE A 2 -4.75 5.32 3.83
CA PHE A 2 -3.77 6.23 4.41
C PHE A 2 -4.32 6.79 5.72
N THR A 3 -3.50 6.84 6.76
CA THR A 3 -3.84 7.45 8.05
C THR A 3 -2.82 8.51 8.39
N SER A 4 -3.27 9.69 8.73
CA SER A 4 -2.42 10.76 9.26
C SER A 4 -2.36 10.67 10.77
N VAL A 5 -1.16 10.82 11.33
CA VAL A 5 -0.91 10.82 12.77
C VAL A 5 -0.17 12.07 13.19
N TYR A 6 -0.41 12.48 14.43
CA TYR A 6 0.34 13.51 15.13
C TYR A 6 0.61 13.01 16.55
N ASP A 7 1.87 12.75 16.88
CA ASP A 7 2.24 12.28 18.21
C ASP A 7 2.29 13.45 19.20
N PRO A 8 1.65 13.32 20.37
CA PRO A 8 1.72 14.34 21.40
C PRO A 8 3.13 14.44 21.99
N ASN A 9 3.55 15.66 22.32
CA ASN A 9 4.86 15.93 22.95
C ASN A 9 4.95 15.41 24.39
N CYS A 10 3.84 14.99 25.01
CA CYS A 10 3.78 14.54 26.40
C CYS A 10 4.12 13.05 26.51
N ARG A 11 5.10 12.71 27.37
CA ARG A 11 5.54 11.31 27.57
C ARG A 11 4.40 10.37 28.00
N ARG A 12 3.43 10.85 28.79
CA ARG A 12 2.31 10.04 29.29
C ARG A 12 1.31 9.67 28.18
N GLU A 13 1.19 10.53 27.17
CA GLU A 13 0.28 10.33 26.06
C GLU A 13 0.89 9.46 24.94
N LYS A 14 2.22 9.29 24.97
CA LYS A 14 2.92 8.45 23.97
C LYS A 14 2.57 6.97 24.07
N GLU A 15 2.37 6.44 25.26
CA GLU A 15 1.94 5.03 25.40
C GLU A 15 0.55 4.83 24.84
N ASN A 16 -0.39 5.74 25.09
CA ASN A 16 -1.72 5.71 24.48
C ASN A 16 -1.64 5.81 22.94
N PHE A 17 -0.75 6.65 22.42
CA PHE A 17 -0.51 6.76 20.98
C PHE A 17 -0.04 5.44 20.36
N TRP A 18 0.83 4.69 21.05
CA TRP A 18 1.27 3.38 20.58
C TRP A 18 0.14 2.35 20.55
N ASP A 19 -0.70 2.35 21.57
CA ASP A 19 -1.86 1.48 21.65
C ASP A 19 -2.87 1.79 20.53
N GLU A 20 -3.11 3.07 20.25
CA GLU A 20 -3.95 3.51 19.14
C GLU A 20 -3.36 3.12 17.78
N LEU A 21 -2.06 3.29 17.60
CA LEU A 21 -1.37 2.88 16.37
C LEU A 21 -1.47 1.36 16.16
N GLY A 22 -1.34 0.58 17.25
CA GLY A 22 -1.53 -0.86 17.25
C GLY A 22 -2.95 -1.27 16.87
N ALA A 23 -3.96 -0.59 17.42
CA ALA A 23 -5.37 -0.81 17.09
C ALA A 23 -5.66 -0.50 15.61
N ILE A 24 -5.13 0.62 15.10
CA ILE A 24 -5.23 0.98 13.69
C ILE A 24 -4.57 -0.10 12.82
N ARG A 25 -3.38 -0.57 13.18
CA ARG A 25 -2.66 -1.61 12.44
C ARG A 25 -3.43 -2.94 12.40
N GLY A 26 -4.12 -3.29 13.49
CA GLY A 26 -4.95 -4.49 13.56
C GLY A 26 -6.18 -4.47 12.66
N LEU A 27 -6.70 -3.28 12.35
CA LEU A 27 -7.94 -3.13 11.58
C LEU A 27 -7.71 -3.05 10.06
N TRP A 28 -6.52 -2.64 9.59
CA TRP A 28 -6.28 -2.45 8.16
C TRP A 28 -4.80 -2.54 7.77
N SER A 29 -4.57 -2.68 6.48
CA SER A 29 -3.25 -2.65 5.87
C SER A 29 -3.07 -1.37 5.04
N GLY A 30 -2.06 -0.55 5.35
CA GLY A 30 -1.90 0.72 4.67
C GLY A 30 -0.60 1.44 4.96
N CYS A 31 -0.67 2.75 4.83
CA CYS A 31 0.39 3.69 5.13
C CYS A 31 -0.04 4.62 6.27
N VAL A 32 0.82 4.81 7.23
CA VAL A 32 0.69 5.80 8.31
C VAL A 32 1.72 6.90 8.05
N GLY A 33 1.31 8.15 8.04
CA GLY A 33 2.22 9.27 7.82
C GLY A 33 1.89 10.45 8.70
N GLY A 34 2.91 11.20 9.12
CA GLY A 34 2.74 12.39 9.92
C GLY A 34 3.95 12.71 10.78
N ASP A 35 3.71 13.58 11.75
CA ASP A 35 4.70 13.99 12.75
C ASP A 35 4.64 13.05 13.96
N PHE A 36 5.70 12.27 14.14
CA PHE A 36 5.84 11.34 15.26
C PHE A 36 6.53 11.99 16.47
N ASN A 37 6.98 13.24 16.35
CA ASN A 37 7.73 13.97 17.41
C ASN A 37 8.85 13.14 18.07
N MET A 38 9.43 12.19 17.30
CA MET A 38 10.46 11.27 17.76
C MET A 38 11.43 10.94 16.66
N ILE A 39 12.70 10.83 17.07
CA ILE A 39 13.76 10.28 16.22
C ILE A 39 13.97 8.79 16.56
N ARG A 40 14.32 8.01 15.55
CA ARG A 40 14.54 6.57 15.67
C ARG A 40 15.99 6.22 16.01
N PHE A 41 16.93 6.98 15.45
CA PHE A 41 18.35 6.78 15.65
C PHE A 41 19.13 8.10 15.59
N ARG A 42 20.37 8.08 16.05
CA ARG A 42 21.22 9.28 16.20
C ARG A 42 21.40 10.11 14.92
N GLY A 43 21.45 9.46 13.77
CA GLY A 43 21.59 10.15 12.47
C GLY A 43 20.40 11.03 12.09
N GLU A 44 19.28 10.93 12.78
CA GLU A 44 18.09 11.76 12.59
C GLU A 44 18.10 13.05 13.44
N CYS A 45 19.23 13.37 14.08
CA CYS A 45 19.45 14.60 14.84
C CYS A 45 20.81 15.22 14.49
N SER A 46 20.86 16.53 14.24
CA SER A 46 22.08 17.25 13.86
C SER A 46 23.08 17.40 15.00
N ARG A 47 22.63 17.43 16.26
CA ARG A 47 23.47 17.66 17.44
C ARG A 47 24.14 16.40 18.01
N GLY A 48 23.85 15.25 17.47
CA GLY A 48 24.31 13.98 18.03
C GLY A 48 23.66 13.70 19.40
N GLY A 49 24.17 12.72 20.11
CA GLY A 49 23.63 12.30 21.42
C GLY A 49 23.70 10.78 21.58
N GLY A 50 23.38 10.25 22.78
CA GLY A 50 23.26 8.82 23.04
C GLY A 50 21.94 8.26 22.54
N LEU A 51 21.87 6.94 22.38
CA LEU A 51 20.61 6.24 22.13
C LEU A 51 19.73 6.34 23.39
N THR A 52 18.57 6.98 23.26
CA THR A 52 17.64 7.17 24.38
C THR A 52 16.68 5.98 24.51
N SER A 53 16.02 5.84 25.66
CA SER A 53 14.96 4.84 25.85
C SER A 53 13.80 5.06 24.91
N VAL A 54 13.49 6.31 24.57
CA VAL A 54 12.42 6.67 23.62
C VAL A 54 12.75 6.18 22.22
N MET A 55 13.97 6.37 21.73
CA MET A 55 14.40 5.86 20.41
C MET A 55 14.30 4.33 20.34
N ARG A 56 14.71 3.64 21.41
CA ARG A 56 14.58 2.19 21.50
C ARG A 56 13.12 1.75 21.43
N ARG A 57 12.28 2.34 22.28
CA ARG A 57 10.86 2.01 22.32
C ARG A 57 10.19 2.26 20.98
N PHE A 58 10.51 3.38 20.31
CA PHE A 58 9.99 3.65 18.96
C PHE A 58 10.39 2.56 17.96
N SER A 59 11.64 2.13 17.97
CA SER A 59 12.11 1.05 17.07
C SER A 59 11.41 -0.28 17.38
N GLU A 60 11.25 -0.63 18.68
CA GLU A 60 10.53 -1.83 19.11
C GLU A 60 9.07 -1.82 18.63
N VAL A 61 8.36 -0.70 18.79
CA VAL A 61 6.97 -0.57 18.33
C VAL A 61 6.85 -0.75 16.80
N LEU A 62 7.78 -0.18 16.02
CA LEU A 62 7.77 -0.38 14.58
C LEU A 62 7.98 -1.85 14.19
N GLU A 63 8.85 -2.56 14.93
CA GLU A 63 9.07 -4.00 14.73
C GLU A 63 7.85 -4.82 15.16
N GLU A 64 7.28 -4.55 16.33
CA GLU A 64 6.06 -5.22 16.84
C GLU A 64 4.88 -5.05 15.87
N LEU A 65 4.73 -3.87 15.27
CA LEU A 65 3.66 -3.57 14.32
C LEU A 65 3.99 -3.91 12.86
N GLU A 66 5.17 -4.49 12.60
CA GLU A 66 5.64 -4.80 11.24
C GLU A 66 5.56 -3.58 10.29
N LEU A 67 5.92 -2.40 10.82
CA LEU A 67 5.92 -1.15 10.08
C LEU A 67 7.34 -0.82 9.60
N ARG A 68 7.47 -0.59 8.32
CA ARG A 68 8.74 -0.20 7.69
C ARG A 68 8.78 1.30 7.46
N ASP A 69 9.83 1.94 7.98
CA ASP A 69 10.14 3.35 7.71
C ASP A 69 10.74 3.49 6.30
N ILE A 70 10.16 4.36 5.48
CA ILE A 70 10.65 4.63 4.13
C ILE A 70 11.83 5.61 4.23
N PRO A 71 12.99 5.28 3.62
CA PRO A 71 14.13 6.18 3.63
C PRO A 71 13.80 7.55 3.06
N LEU A 72 14.20 8.62 3.76
CA LEU A 72 14.01 9.99 3.33
C LEU A 72 15.07 10.35 2.27
N GLN A 73 14.64 10.97 1.17
CA GLN A 73 15.51 11.51 0.13
C GLN A 73 15.39 13.03 0.04
N GLY A 74 16.42 13.68 -0.48
CA GLY A 74 16.47 15.14 -0.64
C GLY A 74 16.99 15.89 0.57
N GLY A 75 17.11 15.24 1.73
CA GLY A 75 17.66 15.79 2.96
C GLY A 75 17.48 14.84 4.13
N PRO A 76 18.26 14.99 5.21
CA PRO A 76 18.20 14.08 6.36
C PRO A 76 17.14 14.46 7.42
N PHE A 77 16.61 15.69 7.37
CA PHE A 77 15.76 16.24 8.42
C PHE A 77 14.44 16.76 7.87
N THR A 78 13.40 16.75 8.71
CA THR A 78 12.06 17.27 8.39
C THR A 78 11.67 18.46 9.27
N TRP A 79 12.47 18.77 10.27
CA TRP A 79 12.27 19.90 11.17
C TRP A 79 13.57 20.63 11.46
N GLU A 80 13.50 21.95 11.51
CA GLU A 80 14.60 22.84 11.84
C GLU A 80 14.13 23.94 12.78
N GLY A 81 14.77 24.10 13.92
CA GLY A 81 14.39 25.09 14.93
C GLY A 81 15.40 25.26 16.05
N GLY A 82 14.94 25.85 17.16
CA GLY A 82 15.78 26.24 18.27
C GLY A 82 16.42 27.61 18.12
N MET A 83 17.21 28.06 19.11
CA MET A 83 17.94 29.33 19.01
C MET A 83 18.85 29.31 17.78
N ASN A 84 18.65 30.27 16.87
CA ASN A 84 19.41 30.41 15.62
C ASN A 84 19.31 29.21 14.65
N ASN A 85 18.18 28.47 14.63
CA ASN A 85 17.96 27.32 13.75
C ASN A 85 19.09 26.25 13.81
N GLN A 86 19.65 26.03 14.98
CA GLN A 86 20.79 25.11 15.14
C GLN A 86 20.43 23.67 15.40
N SER A 87 19.16 23.36 15.52
CA SER A 87 18.68 22.00 15.80
C SER A 87 17.87 21.50 14.63
N HIS A 88 18.23 20.32 14.10
CA HIS A 88 17.53 19.68 13.01
C HIS A 88 17.18 18.27 13.41
N PHE A 89 15.95 17.84 13.11
CA PHE A 89 15.43 16.53 13.45
C PHE A 89 14.62 15.95 12.30
N ARG A 90 14.60 14.63 12.18
CA ARG A 90 13.64 13.91 11.35
C ARG A 90 12.48 13.44 12.22
N LEU A 91 11.41 14.22 12.27
CA LEU A 91 10.22 13.96 13.08
C LEU A 91 9.08 13.38 12.25
N ASP A 92 8.96 13.85 11.00
CA ASP A 92 7.93 13.41 10.07
C ASP A 92 8.40 12.21 9.25
N ARG A 93 7.51 11.25 9.05
CA ARG A 93 7.80 10.05 8.25
C ARG A 93 6.56 9.37 7.73
N PHE A 94 6.75 8.54 6.71
CA PHE A 94 5.77 7.58 6.25
C PHE A 94 6.23 6.17 6.64
N LEU A 95 5.33 5.46 7.33
CA LEU A 95 5.49 4.08 7.73
C LEU A 95 4.55 3.22 6.91
N VAL A 96 5.03 2.12 6.39
CA VAL A 96 4.25 1.21 5.56
C VAL A 96 4.42 -0.24 6.02
N ILE A 97 3.43 -1.05 5.76
CA ILE A 97 3.55 -2.50 5.94
C ILE A 97 4.41 -3.10 4.81
N ASP A 98 5.05 -4.23 5.07
CA ASP A 98 5.99 -4.86 4.12
C ASP A 98 5.43 -5.13 2.73
N ASN A 99 4.14 -5.41 2.63
CA ASN A 99 3.52 -5.71 1.34
C ASN A 99 3.24 -4.47 0.46
N TRP A 100 3.48 -3.26 0.94
CA TRP A 100 3.26 -2.02 0.17
C TRP A 100 4.13 -1.93 -1.08
N ASP A 101 5.40 -2.35 -1.02
CA ASP A 101 6.27 -2.43 -2.19
C ASP A 101 5.74 -3.38 -3.26
N SER A 102 4.94 -4.37 -2.85
CA SER A 102 4.28 -5.25 -3.80
C SER A 102 3.10 -4.60 -4.53
N LEU A 103 2.54 -3.52 -3.98
CA LEU A 103 1.41 -2.78 -4.53
C LEU A 103 1.86 -1.63 -5.43
N PHE A 104 2.98 -1.00 -5.12
CA PHE A 104 3.50 0.18 -5.83
C PHE A 104 4.85 -0.11 -6.47
N ASN A 105 5.17 0.59 -7.56
CA ASN A 105 6.46 0.53 -8.22
C ASN A 105 7.42 1.52 -7.56
N GLY A 106 8.22 1.04 -6.60
CA GLY A 106 9.25 1.84 -5.96
C GLY A 106 8.68 3.01 -5.17
N ILE A 107 8.44 2.81 -3.88
CA ILE A 107 7.97 3.86 -2.97
C ILE A 107 9.18 4.63 -2.49
N VAL A 108 9.11 5.96 -2.60
CA VAL A 108 10.17 6.88 -2.17
C VAL A 108 9.54 8.00 -1.36
N GLN A 109 10.22 8.39 -0.30
CA GLN A 109 9.86 9.55 0.52
C GLN A 109 10.85 10.68 0.26
N PHE A 110 10.33 11.86 -0.05
CA PHE A 110 11.14 13.06 -0.26
C PHE A 110 10.83 14.12 0.77
N VAL A 111 11.86 14.87 1.19
CA VAL A 111 11.68 16.14 1.83
C VAL A 111 11.54 17.23 0.76
N LEU A 112 10.55 18.10 0.93
CA LEU A 112 10.32 19.24 0.02
C LEU A 112 10.91 20.52 0.62
N PRO A 113 11.18 21.53 -0.21
CA PRO A 113 11.63 22.84 0.28
C PRO A 113 10.66 23.40 1.31
N ARG A 114 11.22 23.97 2.38
CA ARG A 114 10.47 24.61 3.47
C ARG A 114 9.81 25.91 2.98
N PRO A 115 8.48 26.06 3.10
CA PRO A 115 7.84 27.30 2.65
C PRO A 115 8.03 28.46 3.63
N ILE A 116 7.70 28.32 4.90
CA ILE A 116 7.72 29.44 5.89
C ILE A 116 7.97 28.94 7.33
N PHE A 117 7.43 27.79 7.72
CA PHE A 117 7.47 27.27 9.11
C PHE A 117 8.67 26.35 9.36
N ASP A 118 8.83 25.91 10.62
CA ASP A 118 9.94 25.07 11.07
C ASP A 118 9.94 23.65 10.46
N ASN A 119 8.82 23.21 9.91
CA ASN A 119 8.65 21.90 9.29
C ASN A 119 8.90 21.94 7.79
N PHE A 120 9.60 20.94 7.28
CA PHE A 120 9.72 20.64 5.86
C PHE A 120 8.62 19.66 5.46
N PRO A 121 7.78 19.97 4.48
CA PRO A 121 6.78 19.02 4.00
C PRO A 121 7.46 17.75 3.47
N ILE A 122 6.84 16.61 3.71
CA ILE A 122 7.27 15.34 3.15
C ILE A 122 6.30 14.84 2.09
N LEU A 123 6.83 14.28 1.03
CA LEU A 123 6.08 13.71 -0.08
C LEU A 123 6.35 12.21 -0.16
N LEU A 124 5.28 11.40 -0.11
CA LEU A 124 5.36 10.00 -0.48
C LEU A 124 5.05 9.85 -1.96
N TYR A 125 6.05 9.43 -2.72
CA TYR A 125 5.91 9.16 -4.14
C TYR A 125 6.01 7.65 -4.39
N GLY A 126 5.03 7.11 -5.11
CA GLY A 126 5.09 5.75 -5.63
C GLY A 126 4.90 5.80 -7.14
N GLY A 127 5.71 5.08 -7.90
CA GLY A 127 5.70 5.06 -9.37
C GLY A 127 4.40 4.50 -10.00
N GLY A 128 3.28 4.66 -9.32
CA GLY A 128 1.96 4.14 -9.68
C GLY A 128 1.70 2.73 -9.13
N LEU A 129 0.42 2.38 -9.08
CA LEU A 129 0.02 1.03 -8.68
C LEU A 129 0.59 0.02 -9.67
N LYS A 130 1.29 -0.98 -9.16
CA LYS A 130 1.60 -2.17 -9.97
C LYS A 130 0.28 -2.76 -10.44
N ARG A 131 0.06 -2.79 -11.74
CA ARG A 131 -1.07 -3.52 -12.31
C ARG A 131 -0.86 -5.00 -11.99
N ARG A 132 -1.41 -5.44 -10.86
CA ARG A 132 -1.61 -6.88 -10.67
C ARG A 132 -2.58 -7.32 -11.75
N PRO A 133 -2.39 -8.50 -12.36
CA PRO A 133 -3.42 -9.07 -13.20
C PRO A 133 -4.70 -9.06 -12.39
N SER A 134 -5.73 -8.36 -12.87
CA SER A 134 -7.00 -8.29 -12.13
C SER A 134 -7.45 -9.72 -11.88
N SER A 135 -7.85 -10.00 -10.62
CA SER A 135 -8.43 -11.29 -10.31
C SER A 135 -9.61 -11.51 -11.27
N PHE A 136 -9.67 -12.69 -11.84
CA PHE A 136 -10.80 -13.05 -12.68
C PHE A 136 -12.11 -12.87 -11.90
N ARG A 137 -13.03 -12.10 -12.46
CA ARG A 137 -14.39 -11.95 -11.95
C ARG A 137 -15.33 -12.47 -13.00
N PHE A 138 -16.34 -13.24 -12.56
CA PHE A 138 -17.45 -13.61 -13.42
C PHE A 138 -18.37 -12.41 -13.59
N GLU A 139 -18.66 -12.04 -14.83
CA GLU A 139 -19.50 -10.88 -15.11
C GLU A 139 -20.96 -11.30 -15.33
N ASN A 140 -21.87 -10.76 -14.54
CA ASN A 140 -23.30 -11.11 -14.61
C ASN A 140 -23.93 -10.78 -15.99
N MET A 141 -23.35 -9.87 -16.75
CA MET A 141 -23.79 -9.54 -18.09
C MET A 141 -23.66 -10.73 -19.06
N TRP A 142 -22.72 -11.65 -18.84
CA TRP A 142 -22.54 -12.85 -19.67
C TRP A 142 -23.75 -13.77 -19.63
N LEU A 143 -24.48 -13.79 -18.50
CA LEU A 143 -25.71 -14.59 -18.34
C LEU A 143 -26.87 -14.08 -19.20
N LYS A 144 -26.75 -12.85 -19.74
CA LYS A 144 -27.75 -12.23 -20.61
C LYS A 144 -27.53 -12.54 -22.09
N GLU A 145 -26.30 -13.06 -22.41
CA GLU A 145 -25.99 -13.46 -23.79
C GLU A 145 -26.72 -14.75 -24.14
N GLU A 146 -27.34 -14.72 -25.30
CA GLU A 146 -28.10 -15.89 -25.84
C GLU A 146 -27.13 -17.07 -26.06
N GLY A 147 -27.49 -18.24 -25.58
CA GLY A 147 -26.68 -19.46 -25.70
C GLY A 147 -25.47 -19.54 -24.75
N PHE A 148 -25.16 -18.52 -23.96
CA PHE A 148 -23.97 -18.53 -23.07
C PHE A 148 -24.00 -19.72 -22.07
N LYS A 149 -25.16 -20.03 -21.50
CA LYS A 149 -25.28 -21.14 -20.52
C LYS A 149 -24.96 -22.48 -21.20
N ASP A 150 -25.36 -22.68 -22.42
CA ASP A 150 -25.09 -23.91 -23.18
C ASP A 150 -23.62 -24.00 -23.58
N LEU A 151 -22.99 -22.87 -23.94
CA LEU A 151 -21.56 -22.79 -24.19
C LEU A 151 -20.75 -23.20 -22.94
N VAL A 152 -21.07 -22.64 -21.79
CA VAL A 152 -20.40 -22.99 -20.52
C VAL A 152 -20.58 -24.46 -20.20
N LYS A 153 -21.79 -25.00 -20.39
CA LYS A 153 -22.08 -26.42 -20.17
C LYS A 153 -21.26 -27.32 -21.12
N ASN A 154 -21.17 -26.95 -22.36
CA ASN A 154 -20.42 -27.70 -23.37
C ASN A 154 -18.91 -27.67 -23.05
N TRP A 155 -18.36 -26.53 -22.69
CA TRP A 155 -16.97 -26.43 -22.25
C TRP A 155 -16.71 -27.29 -21.00
N TRP A 156 -17.60 -27.24 -20.00
CA TRP A 156 -17.46 -28.00 -18.78
C TRP A 156 -17.46 -29.52 -19.01
N VAL A 157 -18.30 -30.00 -19.90
CA VAL A 157 -18.38 -31.44 -20.26
C VAL A 157 -17.17 -31.87 -21.09
N SER A 158 -16.63 -31.00 -21.92
CA SER A 158 -15.45 -31.30 -22.76
C SER A 158 -14.15 -31.48 -21.96
N PHE A 159 -14.09 -30.96 -20.73
CA PHE A 159 -12.90 -31.07 -19.89
C PHE A 159 -12.74 -32.52 -19.36
N ASN A 160 -11.70 -33.19 -19.79
CA ASN A 160 -11.35 -34.54 -19.33
C ASN A 160 -10.05 -34.50 -18.53
N PHE A 161 -10.16 -34.45 -17.20
CA PHE A 161 -9.04 -34.48 -16.27
C PHE A 161 -9.16 -35.71 -15.37
N ASN A 162 -8.06 -36.39 -15.13
CA ASN A 162 -7.98 -37.58 -14.29
C ASN A 162 -7.29 -37.24 -12.94
N GLY A 163 -7.79 -37.81 -11.84
CA GLY A 163 -7.18 -37.64 -10.51
C GLY A 163 -8.20 -37.58 -9.38
N VAL A 164 -7.75 -37.12 -8.23
CA VAL A 164 -8.60 -36.92 -7.06
C VAL A 164 -9.59 -35.78 -7.34
N ILE A 165 -10.82 -35.91 -6.84
CA ILE A 165 -11.97 -35.00 -7.10
C ILE A 165 -11.58 -33.52 -6.98
N ASN A 166 -10.87 -33.14 -5.90
CA ASN A 166 -10.47 -31.74 -5.66
C ASN A 166 -9.49 -31.23 -6.74
N PHE A 167 -8.57 -32.06 -7.19
CA PHE A 167 -7.63 -31.71 -8.27
C PHE A 167 -8.35 -31.56 -9.59
N VAL A 168 -9.26 -32.46 -9.91
CA VAL A 168 -10.07 -32.44 -11.16
C VAL A 168 -10.93 -31.17 -11.18
N LEU A 169 -11.54 -30.81 -10.05
CA LEU A 169 -12.36 -29.60 -9.95
C LEU A 169 -11.51 -28.33 -10.17
N ASP A 170 -10.37 -28.21 -9.50
CA ASP A 170 -9.46 -27.08 -9.67
C ASP A 170 -8.98 -26.95 -11.12
N ALA A 171 -8.57 -28.05 -11.74
CA ALA A 171 -8.15 -28.08 -13.14
C ALA A 171 -9.25 -27.62 -14.09
N LYS A 172 -10.50 -28.12 -13.89
CA LYS A 172 -11.67 -27.70 -14.67
C LYS A 172 -11.97 -26.21 -14.53
N LEU A 173 -11.92 -25.69 -13.29
CA LEU A 173 -12.17 -24.27 -13.03
C LEU A 173 -11.10 -23.37 -13.66
N ARG A 174 -9.82 -23.78 -13.63
CA ARG A 174 -8.74 -23.06 -14.31
C ARG A 174 -8.90 -23.06 -15.83
N ALA A 175 -9.26 -24.19 -16.41
CA ALA A 175 -9.54 -24.30 -17.83
C ALA A 175 -10.74 -23.44 -18.26
N LEU A 176 -11.84 -23.51 -17.52
CA LEU A 176 -13.01 -22.69 -17.75
C LEU A 176 -12.69 -21.18 -17.65
N LYS A 177 -11.93 -20.77 -16.64
CA LYS A 177 -11.46 -19.39 -16.50
C LYS A 177 -10.66 -18.91 -17.70
N ALA A 178 -9.79 -19.76 -18.27
CA ALA A 178 -9.01 -19.41 -19.45
C ALA A 178 -9.91 -19.20 -20.67
N ILE A 179 -10.84 -20.11 -20.89
CA ILE A 179 -11.81 -20.02 -22.01
C ILE A 179 -12.71 -18.80 -21.87
N LEU A 180 -13.25 -18.55 -20.67
CA LEU A 180 -14.11 -17.38 -20.43
C LEU A 180 -13.37 -16.05 -20.67
N LYS A 181 -12.08 -15.96 -20.35
CA LYS A 181 -11.28 -14.78 -20.67
C LYS A 181 -11.14 -14.54 -22.17
N THR A 182 -10.90 -15.59 -22.92
CA THR A 182 -10.78 -15.52 -24.39
C THR A 182 -12.14 -15.16 -25.00
N TRP A 183 -13.18 -15.87 -24.64
CA TRP A 183 -14.54 -15.62 -25.10
C TRP A 183 -15.00 -14.18 -24.78
N ASN A 184 -14.78 -13.71 -23.56
CA ASN A 184 -15.12 -12.32 -23.19
C ASN A 184 -14.39 -11.29 -24.07
N LYS A 185 -13.12 -11.54 -24.39
CA LYS A 185 -12.34 -10.66 -25.26
C LYS A 185 -12.88 -10.66 -26.68
N GLU A 186 -13.35 -11.80 -27.18
CA GLU A 186 -13.90 -11.95 -28.53
C GLU A 186 -15.30 -11.34 -28.66
N VAL A 187 -16.17 -11.53 -27.66
CA VAL A 187 -17.57 -11.07 -27.70
C VAL A 187 -17.69 -9.61 -27.26
N PHE A 188 -16.97 -9.19 -26.20
CA PHE A 188 -17.12 -7.86 -25.61
C PHE A 188 -15.90 -6.95 -25.82
N GLY A 189 -14.74 -7.49 -26.22
CA GLY A 189 -13.49 -6.74 -26.37
C GLY A 189 -13.55 -5.55 -27.36
N PHE A 190 -14.53 -5.54 -28.23
CA PHE A 190 -14.78 -4.43 -29.17
C PHE A 190 -15.65 -3.31 -28.60
N ILE A 191 -16.22 -3.46 -27.39
CA ILE A 191 -17.12 -2.46 -26.80
C ILE A 191 -16.35 -1.21 -26.38
N GLU A 192 -15.13 -1.35 -25.84
CA GLU A 192 -14.28 -0.20 -25.52
C GLU A 192 -13.84 0.56 -26.77
N ALA A 193 -13.56 -0.14 -27.86
CA ALA A 193 -13.26 0.50 -29.15
C ALA A 193 -14.48 1.21 -29.75
N ARG A 194 -15.72 0.73 -29.52
CA ARG A 194 -16.96 1.39 -29.93
C ARG A 194 -17.29 2.61 -29.10
N LYS A 195 -17.02 2.61 -27.78
CA LYS A 195 -17.18 3.79 -26.93
C LYS A 195 -16.25 4.94 -27.34
N GLY A 196 -15.01 4.62 -27.73
CA GLY A 196 -14.07 5.63 -28.23
C GLY A 196 -14.51 6.30 -29.56
N LYS A 197 -15.27 5.59 -30.42
CA LYS A 197 -15.80 6.13 -31.66
C LYS A 197 -17.15 6.86 -31.53
N ALA A 198 -17.85 6.69 -30.42
CA ALA A 198 -19.14 7.37 -30.19
C ALA A 198 -18.97 8.70 -29.43
N LEU A 199 -17.75 9.03 -28.99
CA LEU A 199 -17.37 10.25 -28.26
C LEU A 199 -16.42 11.14 -29.09
N SER A 200 -16.15 10.77 -30.34
CA SER A 200 -15.46 11.59 -31.34
C SER A 200 -16.44 12.06 -32.39
#